data_59f9012effea3891319d331fb7aba8e7
#
_entry.id   59f9012effea3891319d331fb7aba8e7
#
_cell.length_a   1.000
_cell.length_b   1.000
_cell.length_c   1.000
_cell.angle_alpha   90.00
_cell.angle_beta   90.00
_cell.angle_gamma   90.00
#
_symmetry.space_group_name_H-M   'P 1'
#
loop_
_entity.id
_entity.type
_entity.pdbx_description
1 polymer ?
#
loop_
_entity_poly.entity_id
_entity_poly.type
_entity_poly.pdbx_seq_one_letter_code
_entity_poly.pdbx_strand_id
1 'polypeptide(L)'
;PTLCCNLSCSYCYLGKQTTEAALKLDAQRAVQTLRHTLDALKAAGVLAFNVSLHGGEVTTLPPPVLDALFTMIRAHYLEHFDAHNALGHKKSAPHIKTNLFKFAPLYELFDRHKVSISASIDLPLSLHARHRTTRGGTDWLPRTLDNIRLLARYPHAKKISATLSSEHLADIPALVHDIWYLHRELGFDMNQFNLMFAFGSELNRAAKGEAVLTPCTPAQQQALYDALTAEFMGTELEEGLKRNWFDEFKPSYCTNAPNCGERFYLLQSDGAVYSCVR
;
A
#
# COMPACT_ATOMS: atom_id res chain seq x y z
N PRO A 1 -6.72 10.27 -4.22
CA PRO A 1 -7.30 11.59 -3.88
C PRO A 1 -6.25 12.67 -3.63
N THR A 2 -4.97 12.33 -3.47
CA THR A 2 -3.86 13.28 -3.32
C THR A 2 -2.54 12.63 -3.75
N LEU A 3 -1.65 13.42 -4.38
CA LEU A 3 -0.26 13.02 -4.62
C LEU A 3 0.69 13.52 -3.52
N CYS A 4 0.22 14.39 -2.63
CA CYS A 4 1.02 14.91 -1.53
C CYS A 4 1.43 13.78 -0.57
N CYS A 5 2.69 13.83 -0.09
CA CYS A 5 3.21 12.89 0.90
C CYS A 5 3.96 13.67 2.00
N ASN A 6 3.94 13.16 3.20
CA ASN A 6 4.69 13.67 4.34
C ASN A 6 6.09 13.07 4.47
N LEU A 7 6.39 12.01 3.72
CA LEU A 7 7.73 11.43 3.60
C LEU A 7 8.40 11.82 2.28
N SER A 8 9.71 11.66 2.23
CA SER A 8 10.56 11.86 1.07
C SER A 8 11.39 10.60 0.80
N CYS A 9 10.68 9.48 0.55
CA CYS A 9 11.34 8.20 0.28
C CYS A 9 12.28 8.31 -0.91
N SER A 10 13.50 7.80 -0.79
CA SER A 10 14.54 7.92 -1.81
C SER A 10 14.14 7.27 -3.14
N TYR A 11 13.40 6.17 -3.09
CA TYR A 11 12.97 5.38 -4.25
C TYR A 11 11.52 5.63 -4.69
N CYS A 12 10.88 6.70 -4.20
CA CYS A 12 9.47 6.96 -4.51
C CYS A 12 9.25 7.12 -6.02
N TYR A 13 8.42 6.25 -6.60
CA TYR A 13 8.14 6.25 -8.03
C TYR A 13 7.41 7.52 -8.52
N LEU A 14 6.77 8.27 -7.61
CA LEU A 14 6.09 9.54 -7.92
C LEU A 14 7.07 10.74 -8.01
N GLY A 15 8.29 10.59 -7.52
CA GLY A 15 9.31 11.65 -7.58
C GLY A 15 8.82 12.98 -7.01
N LYS A 16 8.98 14.06 -7.76
CA LYS A 16 8.60 15.43 -7.36
C LYS A 16 7.09 15.61 -7.19
N GLN A 17 6.25 14.80 -7.82
CA GLN A 17 4.79 14.92 -7.72
C GLN A 17 4.30 14.88 -6.26
N THR A 18 5.06 14.24 -5.36
CA THR A 18 4.70 14.19 -3.93
C THR A 18 4.85 15.52 -3.22
N THR A 19 5.60 16.46 -3.78
CA THR A 19 5.85 17.80 -3.22
C THR A 19 5.08 18.91 -3.94
N GLU A 20 4.78 18.71 -5.23
CA GLU A 20 4.15 19.68 -6.12
C GLU A 20 2.62 19.59 -6.11
N ALA A 21 2.07 18.53 -5.53
CA ALA A 21 0.62 18.30 -5.50
C ALA A 21 -0.10 19.39 -4.68
N ALA A 22 -0.49 20.45 -5.35
CA ALA A 22 -1.15 21.59 -4.76
C ALA A 22 -2.68 21.42 -4.62
N LEU A 23 -3.27 20.41 -5.27
CA LEU A 23 -4.72 20.24 -5.28
C LEU A 23 -5.21 19.71 -3.93
N LYS A 24 -5.87 20.59 -3.18
CA LYS A 24 -6.57 20.23 -1.95
C LYS A 24 -8.06 20.09 -2.28
N LEU A 25 -8.54 18.85 -2.30
CA LEU A 25 -9.97 18.60 -2.39
C LEU A 25 -10.63 18.91 -1.04
N ASP A 26 -11.76 19.63 -1.06
CA ASP A 26 -12.69 19.59 0.04
C ASP A 26 -13.50 18.28 0.02
N ALA A 27 -14.24 18.01 1.09
CA ALA A 27 -14.99 16.76 1.23
C ALA A 27 -16.08 16.61 0.15
N GLN A 28 -16.76 17.69 -0.18
CA GLN A 28 -17.84 17.68 -1.17
C GLN A 28 -17.32 17.35 -2.55
N ARG A 29 -16.26 18.02 -2.99
CA ARG A 29 -15.64 17.78 -4.29
C ARG A 29 -15.04 16.37 -4.40
N ALA A 30 -14.40 15.88 -3.34
CA ALA A 30 -13.85 14.53 -3.31
C ALA A 30 -14.96 13.47 -3.49
N VAL A 31 -16.07 13.62 -2.78
CA VAL A 31 -17.23 12.72 -2.89
C VAL A 31 -17.89 12.83 -4.27
N GLN A 32 -18.07 14.02 -4.80
CA GLN A 32 -18.65 14.24 -6.12
C GLN A 32 -17.80 13.58 -7.23
N THR A 33 -16.49 13.77 -7.17
CA THR A 33 -15.55 13.17 -8.15
C THR A 33 -15.63 11.64 -8.09
N LEU A 34 -15.61 11.06 -6.90
CA LEU A 34 -15.71 9.61 -6.74
C LEU A 34 -17.07 9.10 -7.22
N ARG A 35 -18.17 9.73 -6.82
CA ARG A 35 -19.52 9.35 -7.25
C ARG A 35 -19.66 9.38 -8.75
N HIS A 36 -19.27 10.48 -9.39
CA HIS A 36 -19.33 10.63 -10.84
C HIS A 36 -18.56 9.51 -11.56
N THR A 37 -17.40 9.14 -11.03
CA THR A 37 -16.59 8.05 -11.58
C THR A 37 -17.30 6.69 -11.44
N LEU A 38 -17.85 6.39 -10.26
CA LEU A 38 -18.58 5.14 -10.03
C LEU A 38 -19.83 5.02 -10.90
N ASP A 39 -20.57 6.13 -11.07
CA ASP A 39 -21.74 6.19 -11.93
C ASP A 39 -21.37 5.99 -13.41
N ALA A 40 -20.26 6.60 -13.87
CA ALA A 40 -19.77 6.43 -15.24
C ALA A 40 -19.32 4.99 -15.51
N LEU A 41 -18.61 4.35 -14.57
CA LEU A 41 -18.24 2.93 -14.67
C LEU A 41 -19.48 2.03 -14.73
N LYS A 42 -20.47 2.27 -13.87
CA LYS A 42 -21.74 1.54 -13.85
C LYS A 42 -22.48 1.70 -15.17
N ALA A 43 -22.56 2.90 -15.73
CA ALA A 43 -23.16 3.14 -17.04
C ALA A 43 -22.44 2.40 -18.17
N ALA A 44 -21.15 2.16 -18.05
CA ALA A 44 -20.35 1.35 -18.96
C ALA A 44 -20.41 -0.16 -18.67
N GLY A 45 -21.27 -0.61 -17.75
CA GLY A 45 -21.39 -2.03 -17.37
C GLY A 45 -20.25 -2.54 -16.49
N VAL A 46 -19.48 -1.65 -15.88
CA VAL A 46 -18.35 -1.99 -15.01
C VAL A 46 -18.71 -1.75 -13.54
N LEU A 47 -18.63 -2.80 -12.72
CA LEU A 47 -18.80 -2.69 -11.28
C LEU A 47 -17.45 -2.59 -10.60
N ALA A 48 -17.19 -1.46 -9.91
CA ALA A 48 -15.98 -1.28 -9.10
C ALA A 48 -16.06 -2.13 -7.83
N PHE A 49 -15.35 -3.25 -7.80
CA PHE A 49 -15.36 -4.19 -6.67
C PHE A 49 -14.26 -3.93 -5.63
N ASN A 50 -13.29 -3.08 -5.93
CA ASN A 50 -12.18 -2.77 -5.04
C ASN A 50 -11.80 -1.29 -5.15
N VAL A 51 -12.48 -0.45 -4.39
CA VAL A 51 -12.17 0.97 -4.30
C VAL A 51 -11.12 1.18 -3.21
N SER A 52 -9.92 1.57 -3.61
CA SER A 52 -8.77 1.75 -2.72
C SER A 52 -8.22 3.15 -2.84
N LEU A 53 -8.01 3.81 -1.71
CA LEU A 53 -7.41 5.14 -1.67
C LEU A 53 -5.89 5.01 -1.61
N HIS A 54 -5.26 5.50 -2.65
CA HIS A 54 -3.81 5.60 -2.79
C HIS A 54 -3.41 7.07 -3.02
N GLY A 55 -2.14 7.30 -3.32
CA GLY A 55 -1.62 8.61 -3.67
C GLY A 55 -0.16 8.72 -3.28
N GLY A 56 0.27 9.91 -2.88
CA GLY A 56 1.48 10.07 -2.10
C GLY A 56 1.29 9.45 -0.73
N GLU A 57 0.51 10.12 0.13
CA GLU A 57 0.05 9.57 1.40
C GLU A 57 -1.38 10.04 1.67
N VAL A 58 -2.33 9.14 1.64
CA VAL A 58 -3.76 9.45 1.78
C VAL A 58 -4.10 10.09 3.12
N THR A 59 -3.36 9.75 4.19
CA THR A 59 -3.57 10.30 5.52
C THR A 59 -3.14 11.77 5.68
N THR A 60 -2.59 12.38 4.62
CA THR A 60 -2.36 13.83 4.57
C THR A 60 -3.63 14.63 4.35
N LEU A 61 -4.69 13.99 3.85
CA LEU A 61 -6.02 14.62 3.70
C LEU A 61 -6.62 14.99 5.06
N PRO A 62 -7.42 16.06 5.12
CA PRO A 62 -8.18 16.40 6.32
C PRO A 62 -9.13 15.26 6.73
N PRO A 63 -9.32 15.01 8.04
CA PRO A 63 -10.22 13.95 8.52
C PRO A 63 -11.65 14.02 7.94
N PRO A 64 -12.28 15.20 7.77
CA PRO A 64 -13.61 15.28 7.15
C PRO A 64 -13.66 14.79 5.69
N VAL A 65 -12.56 14.97 4.94
CA VAL A 65 -12.45 14.46 3.56
C VAL A 65 -12.36 12.94 3.56
N LEU A 66 -11.53 12.37 4.45
CA LEU A 66 -11.42 10.93 4.62
C LEU A 66 -12.75 10.30 5.05
N ASP A 67 -13.42 10.91 6.01
CA ASP A 67 -14.73 10.47 6.51
C ASP A 67 -15.77 10.40 5.39
N ALA A 68 -15.85 11.46 4.58
CA ALA A 68 -16.76 11.53 3.45
C ALA A 68 -16.45 10.47 2.37
N LEU A 69 -15.17 10.27 2.04
CA LEU A 69 -14.75 9.25 1.08
C LEU A 69 -15.04 7.83 1.59
N PHE A 70 -14.75 7.54 2.85
CA PHE A 70 -15.04 6.22 3.44
C PHE A 70 -16.55 5.95 3.49
N THR A 71 -17.34 6.94 3.86
CA THR A 71 -18.80 6.85 3.83
C THR A 71 -19.32 6.52 2.43
N MET A 72 -18.81 7.22 1.41
CA MET A 72 -19.19 6.99 0.02
C MET A 72 -18.81 5.59 -0.49
N ILE A 73 -17.60 5.14 -0.18
CA ILE A 73 -17.13 3.81 -0.58
C ILE A 73 -17.97 2.71 0.10
N ARG A 74 -18.27 2.87 1.38
CA ARG A 74 -19.15 1.91 2.09
C ARG A 74 -20.55 1.89 1.52
N ALA A 75 -21.13 3.05 1.19
CA ALA A 75 -22.44 3.13 0.56
C ALA A 75 -22.45 2.39 -0.80
N HIS A 76 -21.42 2.58 -1.62
CA HIS A 76 -21.25 1.86 -2.88
C HIS A 76 -21.23 0.32 -2.68
N TYR A 77 -20.49 -0.18 -1.71
CA TYR A 77 -20.45 -1.63 -1.43
C TYR A 77 -21.77 -2.17 -0.90
N LEU A 78 -22.49 -1.41 -0.10
CA LEU A 78 -23.80 -1.82 0.40
C LEU A 78 -24.86 -1.82 -0.71
N GLU A 79 -24.87 -0.80 -1.57
CA GLU A 79 -25.78 -0.70 -2.72
C GLU A 79 -25.61 -1.90 -3.69
N HIS A 80 -24.37 -2.37 -3.86
CA HIS A 80 -24.02 -3.43 -4.80
C HIS A 80 -23.66 -4.77 -4.13
N PHE A 81 -24.10 -4.97 -2.88
CA PHE A 81 -23.68 -6.12 -2.06
C PHE A 81 -23.97 -7.47 -2.75
N ASP A 82 -25.15 -7.65 -3.29
CA ASP A 82 -25.54 -8.92 -3.94
C ASP A 82 -24.72 -9.20 -5.19
N ALA A 83 -24.47 -8.18 -6.00
CA ALA A 83 -23.63 -8.29 -7.19
C ALA A 83 -22.18 -8.63 -6.84
N HIS A 84 -21.62 -7.98 -5.83
CA HIS A 84 -20.28 -8.30 -5.32
C HIS A 84 -20.19 -9.73 -4.80
N ASN A 85 -21.18 -10.14 -4.02
CA ASN A 85 -21.23 -11.47 -3.44
C ASN A 85 -21.38 -12.58 -4.49
N ALA A 86 -22.21 -12.35 -5.51
CA ALA A 86 -22.38 -13.26 -6.64
C ALA A 86 -21.06 -13.46 -7.44
N LEU A 87 -20.21 -12.45 -7.48
CA LEU A 87 -18.88 -12.50 -8.10
C LEU A 87 -17.78 -13.01 -7.15
N GLY A 88 -18.11 -13.45 -5.94
CA GLY A 88 -17.16 -13.92 -4.96
C GLY A 88 -16.36 -12.81 -4.24
N HIS A 89 -16.74 -11.54 -4.43
CA HIS A 89 -16.07 -10.40 -3.82
C HIS A 89 -16.79 -9.94 -2.54
N LYS A 90 -16.39 -10.47 -1.40
CA LYS A 90 -16.98 -10.12 -0.08
C LYS A 90 -16.38 -8.82 0.51
N LYS A 91 -16.28 -7.75 -0.28
CA LYS A 91 -15.76 -6.48 0.22
C LYS A 91 -16.88 -5.58 0.71
N SER A 92 -16.70 -5.03 1.89
CA SER A 92 -17.64 -4.08 2.51
C SER A 92 -16.93 -2.90 3.17
N ALA A 93 -15.61 -2.85 3.12
CA ALA A 93 -14.78 -1.85 3.79
C ALA A 93 -13.91 -1.08 2.81
N PRO A 94 -13.72 0.23 3.01
CA PRO A 94 -12.73 0.99 2.28
C PRO A 94 -11.33 0.42 2.50
N HIS A 95 -10.45 0.60 1.53
CA HIS A 95 -9.05 0.20 1.66
C HIS A 95 -8.15 1.41 1.47
N ILE A 96 -7.09 1.49 2.28
CA ILE A 96 -6.02 2.48 2.10
C ILE A 96 -4.65 1.82 2.06
N LYS A 97 -3.73 2.43 1.31
CA LYS A 97 -2.30 2.20 1.43
C LYS A 97 -1.66 3.39 2.13
N THR A 98 -0.88 3.15 3.18
CA THR A 98 -0.34 4.21 4.03
C THR A 98 1.06 3.91 4.55
N ASN A 99 1.86 4.95 4.76
CA ASN A 99 3.15 4.88 5.43
C ASN A 99 3.04 4.89 6.97
N LEU A 100 1.84 4.79 7.52
CA LEU A 100 1.50 4.82 8.95
C LEU A 100 1.82 6.12 9.69
N PHE A 101 2.36 7.17 9.08
CA PHE A 101 2.78 8.38 9.77
C PHE A 101 1.66 9.01 10.64
N LYS A 102 0.43 9.02 10.14
CA LYS A 102 -0.75 9.56 10.85
C LYS A 102 -1.70 8.46 11.29
N PHE A 103 -1.25 7.23 11.47
CA PHE A 103 -2.13 6.13 11.83
C PHE A 103 -2.78 6.33 13.21
N ALA A 104 -1.98 6.60 14.25
CA ALA A 104 -2.49 6.78 15.61
C ALA A 104 -3.55 7.90 15.73
N PRO A 105 -3.33 9.14 15.23
CA PRO A 105 -4.34 10.19 15.33
C PRO A 105 -5.61 9.95 14.50
N LEU A 106 -5.58 9.04 13.52
CA LEU A 106 -6.73 8.69 12.69
C LEU A 106 -7.35 7.33 13.05
N TYR A 107 -6.86 6.69 14.10
CA TYR A 107 -7.28 5.32 14.48
C TYR A 107 -8.80 5.20 14.64
N GLU A 108 -9.44 6.09 15.38
CA GLU A 108 -10.89 6.07 15.62
C GLU A 108 -11.71 6.26 14.32
N LEU A 109 -11.20 7.09 13.40
CA LEU A 109 -11.81 7.25 12.10
C LEU A 109 -11.73 5.96 11.28
N PHE A 110 -10.58 5.31 11.28
CA PHE A 110 -10.39 4.04 10.58
C PHE A 110 -11.24 2.92 11.18
N ASP A 111 -11.30 2.85 12.50
CA ASP A 111 -12.10 1.85 13.22
C ASP A 111 -13.59 2.01 12.92
N ARG A 112 -14.13 3.22 13.01
CA ARG A 112 -15.52 3.54 12.70
C ARG A 112 -15.94 3.10 11.30
N HIS A 113 -15.09 3.27 10.31
CA HIS A 113 -15.34 2.87 8.92
C HIS A 113 -14.86 1.44 8.60
N LYS A 114 -14.28 0.72 9.56
CA LYS A 114 -13.71 -0.62 9.37
C LYS A 114 -12.68 -0.67 8.24
N VAL A 115 -11.87 0.39 8.12
CA VAL A 115 -10.95 0.58 6.99
C VAL A 115 -9.93 -0.56 6.93
N SER A 116 -9.78 -1.19 5.78
CA SER A 116 -8.69 -2.15 5.54
C SER A 116 -7.38 -1.40 5.32
N ILE A 117 -6.36 -1.74 6.09
CA ILE A 117 -5.07 -1.04 6.09
C ILE A 117 -4.00 -1.88 5.39
N SER A 118 -3.33 -1.28 4.41
CA SER A 118 -2.07 -1.80 3.86
C SER A 118 -0.93 -0.85 4.23
N ALA A 119 -0.15 -1.25 5.23
CA ALA A 119 0.98 -0.47 5.72
C ALA A 119 2.23 -0.71 4.88
N SER A 120 3.01 0.34 4.62
CA SER A 120 4.27 0.23 3.90
C SER A 120 5.44 0.27 4.87
N ILE A 121 6.31 -0.74 4.81
CA ILE A 121 7.57 -0.81 5.54
C ILE A 121 8.67 -1.30 4.60
N ASP A 122 9.91 -1.02 4.92
CA ASP A 122 11.04 -1.65 4.25
C ASP A 122 11.74 -2.60 5.23
N LEU A 123 12.26 -3.69 4.72
CA LEU A 123 13.06 -4.66 5.46
C LEU A 123 14.37 -4.91 4.69
N PRO A 124 15.52 -4.96 5.37
CA PRO A 124 15.70 -4.75 6.82
C PRO A 124 15.28 -3.37 7.32
N LEU A 125 14.93 -3.27 8.61
CA LEU A 125 14.48 -2.01 9.24
C LEU A 125 15.53 -0.90 9.19
N SER A 126 16.80 -1.24 9.14
CA SER A 126 17.90 -0.29 8.92
C SER A 126 17.77 0.48 7.61
N LEU A 127 17.27 -0.18 6.56
CA LEU A 127 16.99 0.47 5.28
C LEU A 127 15.69 1.28 5.31
N HIS A 128 14.72 0.89 6.12
CA HIS A 128 13.55 1.73 6.36
C HIS A 128 13.95 3.11 6.91
N ALA A 129 14.76 3.13 7.97
CA ALA A 129 15.27 4.37 8.58
C ALA A 129 16.03 5.25 7.56
N ARG A 130 16.80 4.60 6.67
CA ARG A 130 17.61 5.28 5.66
C ARG A 130 16.78 5.84 4.48
N HIS A 131 15.81 5.09 3.99
CA HIS A 131 15.09 5.42 2.76
C HIS A 131 13.77 6.15 2.98
N ARG A 132 13.10 5.93 4.13
CA ARG A 132 11.79 6.53 4.44
C ARG A 132 11.91 7.64 5.47
N THR A 133 12.58 8.71 5.09
CA THR A 133 12.73 9.88 5.96
C THR A 133 11.58 10.87 5.77
N THR A 134 11.38 11.73 6.77
CA THR A 134 10.54 12.92 6.61
C THR A 134 11.14 13.87 5.57
N ARG A 135 10.40 14.87 5.12
CA ARG A 135 10.92 15.90 4.22
C ARG A 135 12.10 16.68 4.80
N GLY A 136 12.19 16.76 6.13
CA GLY A 136 13.34 17.36 6.84
C GLY A 136 14.50 16.40 7.08
N GLY A 137 14.46 15.18 6.54
CA GLY A 137 15.52 14.18 6.70
C GLY A 137 15.51 13.44 8.03
N THR A 138 14.47 13.64 8.85
CA THR A 138 14.37 12.96 10.15
C THR A 138 14.01 11.49 9.96
N ASP A 139 14.69 10.61 10.68
CA ASP A 139 14.32 9.21 10.83
C ASP A 139 12.93 9.08 11.49
N TRP A 140 12.08 8.28 10.88
CA TRP A 140 10.73 8.04 11.36
C TRP A 140 10.50 6.61 11.85
N LEU A 141 11.49 5.75 11.81
CA LEU A 141 11.37 4.34 12.16
C LEU A 141 10.78 4.11 13.57
N PRO A 142 11.23 4.79 14.65
CA PRO A 142 10.66 4.54 15.97
C PRO A 142 9.14 4.71 16.03
N ARG A 143 8.64 5.78 15.42
CA ARG A 143 7.18 6.02 15.33
C ARG A 143 6.47 5.02 14.43
N THR A 144 7.11 4.56 13.36
CA THR A 144 6.56 3.51 12.50
C THR A 144 6.39 2.23 13.30
N LEU A 145 7.37 1.84 14.12
CA LEU A 145 7.28 0.65 14.98
C LEU A 145 6.18 0.78 16.04
N ASP A 146 6.00 1.95 16.66
CA ASP A 146 4.89 2.19 17.58
C ASP A 146 3.54 2.08 16.88
N ASN A 147 3.43 2.61 15.67
CA ASN A 147 2.21 2.49 14.87
C ASN A 147 1.96 1.05 14.37
N ILE A 148 3.00 0.24 14.16
CA ILE A 148 2.86 -1.19 13.88
C ILE A 148 2.33 -1.95 15.11
N ARG A 149 2.81 -1.64 16.33
CA ARG A 149 2.22 -2.20 17.56
C ARG A 149 0.74 -1.85 17.70
N LEU A 150 0.38 -0.61 17.36
CA LEU A 150 -1.03 -0.20 17.36
C LEU A 150 -1.82 -0.90 16.26
N LEU A 151 -1.26 -1.04 15.06
CA LEU A 151 -1.87 -1.76 13.93
C LEU A 151 -2.06 -3.24 14.25
N ALA A 152 -1.14 -3.88 14.99
CA ALA A 152 -1.28 -5.26 15.43
C ALA A 152 -2.60 -5.49 16.20
N ARG A 153 -3.03 -4.51 16.99
CA ARG A 153 -4.27 -4.54 17.79
C ARG A 153 -5.50 -4.05 17.02
N TYR A 154 -5.32 -3.50 15.82
CA TYR A 154 -6.44 -2.98 15.02
C TYR A 154 -7.37 -4.13 14.61
N PRO A 155 -8.71 -4.04 14.86
CA PRO A 155 -9.60 -5.21 14.77
C PRO A 155 -10.03 -5.57 13.34
N HIS A 156 -9.71 -4.74 12.35
CA HIS A 156 -10.14 -4.96 10.98
C HIS A 156 -8.99 -5.45 10.10
N ALA A 157 -9.29 -5.71 8.82
CA ALA A 157 -8.32 -6.23 7.85
C ALA A 157 -7.08 -5.33 7.75
N LYS A 158 -5.93 -5.93 7.86
CA LYS A 158 -4.65 -5.23 7.86
C LYS A 158 -3.57 -6.10 7.24
N LYS A 159 -2.62 -5.46 6.58
CA LYS A 159 -1.39 -6.11 6.11
C LYS A 159 -0.23 -5.14 6.10
N ILE A 160 0.97 -5.69 6.08
CA ILE A 160 2.21 -4.97 5.83
C ILE A 160 2.74 -5.35 4.45
N SER A 161 3.31 -4.39 3.73
CA SER A 161 3.96 -4.61 2.45
C SER A 161 5.36 -4.00 2.48
N ALA A 162 6.38 -4.77 2.09
CA ALA A 162 7.74 -4.28 1.90
C ALA A 162 8.06 -4.16 0.41
N THR A 163 8.76 -3.08 0.04
CA THR A 163 9.26 -2.90 -1.33
C THR A 163 10.76 -3.15 -1.33
N LEU A 164 11.20 -4.15 -2.08
CA LEU A 164 12.56 -4.64 -2.09
C LEU A 164 13.31 -4.21 -3.35
N SER A 165 14.52 -3.75 -3.18
CA SER A 165 15.52 -3.54 -4.23
C SER A 165 16.72 -4.43 -4.02
N SER A 166 17.69 -4.39 -4.92
CA SER A 166 18.94 -5.14 -4.79
C SER A 166 19.67 -4.86 -3.47
N GLU A 167 19.60 -3.61 -2.98
CA GLU A 167 20.19 -3.22 -1.69
C GLU A 167 19.51 -3.91 -0.50
N HIS A 168 18.19 -4.07 -0.54
CA HIS A 168 17.43 -4.76 0.51
C HIS A 168 17.78 -6.24 0.61
N LEU A 169 18.22 -6.85 -0.50
CA LEU A 169 18.62 -8.26 -0.57
C LEU A 169 20.12 -8.49 -0.32
N ALA A 170 20.87 -7.44 0.00
CA ALA A 170 22.29 -7.57 0.36
C ALA A 170 22.47 -8.23 1.73
N ASP A 171 21.48 -8.14 2.62
CA ASP A 171 21.50 -8.74 3.95
C ASP A 171 20.16 -9.46 4.23
N ILE A 172 19.98 -10.62 3.61
CA ILE A 172 18.80 -11.47 3.83
C ILE A 172 18.69 -11.94 5.29
N PRO A 173 19.75 -12.30 6.01
CA PRO A 173 19.65 -12.61 7.44
C PRO A 173 19.05 -11.50 8.27
N ALA A 174 19.42 -10.24 8.05
CA ALA A 174 18.81 -9.10 8.76
C ALA A 174 17.32 -8.95 8.40
N LEU A 175 16.94 -9.17 7.14
CA LEU A 175 15.53 -9.16 6.71
C LEU A 175 14.73 -10.26 7.44
N VAL A 176 15.26 -11.47 7.52
CA VAL A 176 14.67 -12.61 8.26
C VAL A 176 14.50 -12.28 9.75
N HIS A 177 15.56 -11.76 10.38
CA HIS A 177 15.53 -11.31 11.77
C HIS A 177 14.39 -10.31 11.99
N ASP A 178 14.24 -9.33 11.12
CA ASP A 178 13.24 -8.28 11.26
C ASP A 178 11.81 -8.78 11.02
N ILE A 179 11.60 -9.80 10.17
CA ILE A 179 10.30 -10.48 10.07
C ILE A 179 9.93 -11.09 11.43
N TRP A 180 10.85 -11.84 12.07
CA TRP A 180 10.64 -12.40 13.39
C TRP A 180 10.41 -11.32 14.45
N TYR A 181 11.16 -10.24 14.42
CA TYR A 181 11.00 -9.11 15.34
C TYR A 181 9.60 -8.47 15.22
N LEU A 182 9.12 -8.20 14.01
CA LEU A 182 7.79 -7.66 13.78
C LEU A 182 6.69 -8.62 14.28
N HIS A 183 6.90 -9.92 14.10
CA HIS A 183 5.95 -10.93 14.50
C HIS A 183 5.91 -11.12 16.03
N ARG A 184 7.05 -11.41 16.63
CA ARG A 184 7.15 -11.82 18.04
C ARG A 184 7.20 -10.66 19.01
N GLU A 185 7.96 -9.60 18.67
CA GLU A 185 8.16 -8.48 19.61
C GLU A 185 7.13 -7.36 19.42
N LEU A 186 6.68 -7.09 18.19
CA LEU A 186 5.65 -6.08 17.95
C LEU A 186 4.23 -6.67 17.90
N GLY A 187 4.09 -8.00 17.86
CA GLY A 187 2.82 -8.71 17.85
C GLY A 187 2.03 -8.57 16.54
N PHE A 188 2.70 -8.16 15.45
CA PHE A 188 2.02 -8.09 14.15
C PHE A 188 2.05 -9.46 13.48
N ASP A 189 0.88 -10.00 13.11
CA ASP A 189 0.81 -11.28 12.40
C ASP A 189 1.43 -11.17 11.00
N MET A 190 2.70 -11.61 10.88
CA MET A 190 3.43 -11.57 9.62
C MET A 190 2.92 -12.59 8.58
N ASN A 191 1.93 -13.41 8.87
CA ASN A 191 1.16 -14.09 7.82
C ASN A 191 0.42 -13.08 6.93
N GLN A 192 0.11 -11.88 7.46
CA GLN A 192 -0.49 -10.74 6.73
C GLN A 192 0.58 -9.81 6.15
N PHE A 193 1.62 -10.37 5.58
CA PHE A 193 2.73 -9.65 4.97
C PHE A 193 2.82 -9.96 3.48
N ASN A 194 3.30 -9.00 2.68
CA ASN A 194 3.66 -9.29 1.31
C ASN A 194 4.91 -8.51 0.87
N LEU A 195 5.70 -9.17 0.05
CA LEU A 195 6.90 -8.65 -0.58
C LEU A 195 6.55 -8.12 -1.97
N MET A 196 7.11 -6.97 -2.32
CA MET A 196 6.98 -6.36 -3.64
C MET A 196 8.37 -6.01 -4.15
N PHE A 197 8.65 -6.22 -5.43
CA PHE A 197 9.91 -5.80 -6.00
C PHE A 197 9.82 -4.41 -6.60
N ALA A 198 10.83 -3.61 -6.30
CA ALA A 198 10.93 -2.27 -6.81
C ALA A 198 11.20 -2.27 -8.32
N PHE A 199 10.62 -1.31 -9.01
CA PHE A 199 10.81 -1.10 -10.45
C PHE A 199 11.39 0.28 -10.72
N GLY A 200 12.07 0.43 -11.85
CA GLY A 200 12.57 1.73 -12.29
C GLY A 200 11.44 2.69 -12.64
N SER A 201 11.55 3.95 -12.21
CA SER A 201 10.60 5.01 -12.52
C SER A 201 11.32 6.20 -13.14
N GLU A 202 10.83 6.68 -14.28
CA GLU A 202 11.36 7.90 -14.93
C GLU A 202 11.16 9.13 -14.06
N LEU A 203 10.03 9.24 -13.37
CA LEU A 203 9.75 10.34 -12.45
C LEU A 203 10.72 10.35 -11.27
N ASN A 204 11.09 9.18 -10.75
CA ASN A 204 12.09 9.08 -9.70
C ASN A 204 13.48 9.48 -10.21
N ARG A 205 13.89 8.97 -11.38
CA ARG A 205 15.17 9.36 -12.02
C ARG A 205 15.26 10.85 -12.27
N ALA A 206 14.21 11.46 -12.80
CA ALA A 206 14.14 12.91 -13.03
C ALA A 206 14.20 13.74 -11.72
N ALA A 207 13.70 13.18 -10.61
CA ALA A 207 13.67 13.89 -9.32
C ALA A 207 14.95 13.73 -8.49
N LYS A 208 15.58 12.56 -8.55
CA LYS A 208 16.66 12.14 -7.64
C LYS A 208 17.99 11.83 -8.34
N GLY A 209 18.03 11.86 -9.68
CA GLY A 209 19.18 11.43 -10.47
C GLY A 209 19.22 9.92 -10.74
N GLU A 210 20.28 9.48 -11.41
CA GLU A 210 20.47 8.06 -11.68
C GLU A 210 20.83 7.29 -10.40
N ALA A 211 20.41 6.03 -10.36
CA ALA A 211 20.85 5.02 -9.39
C ALA A 211 20.32 5.12 -7.94
N VAL A 212 19.17 5.73 -7.69
CA VAL A 212 18.57 5.66 -6.33
C VAL A 212 18.04 4.27 -6.00
N LEU A 213 17.78 3.44 -7.02
CA LEU A 213 17.22 2.12 -6.82
C LEU A 213 17.67 1.18 -7.94
N THR A 214 18.32 0.09 -7.55
CA THR A 214 18.66 -1.01 -8.46
C THR A 214 17.62 -2.12 -8.29
N PRO A 215 16.87 -2.49 -9.34
CA PRO A 215 15.93 -3.61 -9.27
C PRO A 215 16.64 -4.91 -8.89
N CYS A 216 15.90 -5.80 -8.23
CA CYS A 216 16.42 -7.13 -7.89
C CYS A 216 16.62 -7.97 -9.15
N THR A 217 17.74 -8.66 -9.23
CA THR A 217 17.97 -9.66 -10.26
C THR A 217 17.18 -10.95 -9.97
N PRO A 218 16.86 -11.77 -10.99
CA PRO A 218 16.22 -13.08 -10.77
C PRO A 218 16.97 -13.97 -9.79
N ALA A 219 18.31 -13.95 -9.81
CA ALA A 219 19.13 -14.72 -8.89
C ALA A 219 18.96 -14.25 -7.43
N GLN A 220 18.88 -12.94 -7.19
CA GLN A 220 18.60 -12.39 -5.87
C GLN A 220 17.19 -12.73 -5.39
N GLN A 221 16.20 -12.68 -6.28
CA GLN A 221 14.82 -13.05 -5.96
C GLN A 221 14.73 -14.54 -5.58
N GLN A 222 15.43 -15.42 -6.31
CA GLN A 222 15.51 -16.84 -5.98
C GLN A 222 16.20 -17.07 -4.64
N ALA A 223 17.34 -16.42 -4.39
CA ALA A 223 18.05 -16.54 -3.12
C ALA A 223 17.20 -16.10 -1.92
N LEU A 224 16.41 -15.02 -2.09
CA LEU A 224 15.43 -14.61 -1.07
C LEU A 224 14.38 -15.69 -0.84
N TYR A 225 13.78 -16.22 -1.90
CA TYR A 225 12.75 -17.26 -1.79
C TYR A 225 13.28 -18.51 -1.07
N ASP A 226 14.49 -18.96 -1.44
CA ASP A 226 15.12 -20.13 -0.83
C ASP A 226 15.42 -19.89 0.66
N ALA A 227 15.95 -18.73 1.00
CA ALA A 227 16.25 -18.38 2.40
C ALA A 227 14.97 -18.29 3.25
N LEU A 228 13.92 -17.63 2.74
CA LEU A 228 12.64 -17.53 3.46
C LEU A 228 11.96 -18.91 3.58
N THR A 229 12.08 -19.75 2.55
CA THR A 229 11.55 -21.12 2.60
C THR A 229 12.30 -21.97 3.63
N ALA A 230 13.62 -21.88 3.67
CA ALA A 230 14.44 -22.61 4.64
C ALA A 230 14.15 -22.20 6.07
N GLU A 231 13.86 -20.92 6.32
CA GLU A 231 13.61 -20.39 7.68
C GLU A 231 12.19 -20.62 8.15
N PHE A 232 11.18 -20.38 7.28
CA PHE A 232 9.79 -20.25 7.72
C PHE A 232 8.90 -21.47 7.44
N MET A 233 9.35 -22.43 6.63
CA MET A 233 8.63 -23.70 6.47
C MET A 233 8.60 -24.48 7.78
N GLY A 234 7.41 -24.98 8.13
CA GLY A 234 7.19 -25.71 9.40
C GLY A 234 7.04 -24.78 10.63
N THR A 235 7.02 -23.47 10.45
CA THR A 235 6.80 -22.49 11.53
C THR A 235 5.38 -21.92 11.50
N GLU A 236 5.04 -21.08 12.50
CA GLU A 236 3.79 -20.31 12.56
C GLU A 236 3.60 -19.33 11.39
N LEU A 237 4.64 -19.04 10.60
CA LEU A 237 4.60 -18.14 9.43
C LEU A 237 4.55 -18.87 8.08
N GLU A 238 4.48 -20.20 8.09
CA GLU A 238 4.41 -21.00 6.85
C GLU A 238 3.21 -20.63 5.96
N GLU A 239 2.06 -20.34 6.56
CA GLU A 239 0.87 -19.96 5.79
C GLU A 239 1.07 -18.64 5.05
N GLY A 240 1.68 -17.66 5.70
CA GLY A 240 2.03 -16.37 5.07
C GLY A 240 2.99 -16.55 3.91
N LEU A 241 4.06 -17.33 4.12
CA LEU A 241 5.04 -17.67 3.07
C LEU A 241 4.36 -18.28 1.84
N LYS A 242 3.49 -19.27 2.03
CA LYS A 242 2.83 -20.01 0.94
C LYS A 242 1.75 -19.19 0.22
N ARG A 243 1.04 -18.30 0.92
CA ARG A 243 -0.17 -17.68 0.39
C ARG A 243 -0.04 -16.20 0.08
N ASN A 244 0.73 -15.44 0.87
CA ASN A 244 0.67 -13.97 0.86
C ASN A 244 1.99 -13.30 0.49
N TRP A 245 3.13 -13.81 0.97
CA TRP A 245 4.39 -13.09 0.87
C TRP A 245 4.84 -12.86 -0.58
N PHE A 246 4.57 -13.80 -1.47
CA PHE A 246 4.94 -13.73 -2.88
C PHE A 246 3.74 -13.55 -3.81
N ASP A 247 2.70 -12.83 -3.35
CA ASP A 247 1.50 -12.56 -4.16
C ASP A 247 1.83 -11.90 -5.51
N GLU A 248 2.90 -11.10 -5.58
CA GLU A 248 3.32 -10.44 -6.81
C GLU A 248 3.67 -11.42 -7.94
N PHE A 249 4.07 -12.64 -7.60
CA PHE A 249 4.41 -13.67 -8.59
C PHE A 249 3.22 -14.49 -9.08
N LYS A 250 2.06 -14.33 -8.45
CA LYS A 250 0.86 -15.04 -8.90
C LYS A 250 0.39 -14.50 -10.26
N PRO A 251 -0.06 -15.39 -11.18
CA PRO A 251 -0.57 -14.96 -12.50
C PRO A 251 -1.74 -13.98 -12.42
N SER A 252 -2.47 -13.99 -11.31
CA SER A 252 -3.58 -13.10 -11.05
C SER A 252 -3.17 -11.71 -10.52
N TYR A 253 -1.90 -11.52 -10.17
CA TYR A 253 -1.43 -10.22 -9.74
C TYR A 253 -1.40 -9.22 -10.90
N CYS A 254 -1.67 -7.95 -10.62
CA CYS A 254 -1.86 -6.93 -11.65
C CYS A 254 -0.69 -6.81 -12.64
N THR A 255 0.54 -6.99 -12.18
CA THR A 255 1.75 -6.87 -13.01
C THR A 255 1.97 -8.05 -13.95
N ASN A 256 1.35 -9.19 -13.69
CA ASN A 256 1.51 -10.43 -14.42
C ASN A 256 0.24 -10.82 -15.22
N ALA A 257 -0.85 -10.07 -15.04
CA ALA A 257 -2.08 -10.33 -15.78
C ALA A 257 -1.93 -9.86 -17.24
N PRO A 258 -2.33 -10.66 -18.24
CA PRO A 258 -2.21 -10.30 -19.65
C PRO A 258 -2.85 -8.95 -20.00
N ASN A 259 -3.98 -8.63 -19.38
CA ASN A 259 -4.74 -7.40 -19.60
C ASN A 259 -4.79 -6.55 -18.31
N CYS A 260 -3.65 -6.33 -17.68
CA CYS A 260 -3.60 -5.63 -16.39
C CYS A 260 -4.19 -4.20 -16.46
N GLY A 261 -4.01 -3.49 -17.58
CA GLY A 261 -4.55 -2.16 -17.79
C GLY A 261 -6.08 -2.09 -17.88
N GLU A 262 -6.75 -3.19 -18.22
CA GLU A 262 -8.21 -3.28 -18.28
C GLU A 262 -8.86 -3.50 -16.90
N ARG A 263 -8.04 -3.88 -15.89
CA ARG A 263 -8.51 -4.20 -14.54
C ARG A 263 -8.38 -3.06 -13.55
N PHE A 264 -7.69 -2.01 -13.94
CA PHE A 264 -7.40 -0.88 -13.07
C PHE A 264 -7.92 0.42 -13.66
N TYR A 265 -8.54 1.20 -12.79
CA TYR A 265 -9.02 2.52 -13.08
C TYR A 265 -8.43 3.46 -12.03
N LEU A 266 -7.40 4.20 -12.40
CA LEU A 266 -6.76 5.16 -11.52
C LEU A 266 -7.36 6.54 -11.73
N LEU A 267 -8.10 7.03 -10.73
CA LEU A 267 -8.66 8.36 -10.70
C LEU A 267 -7.75 9.27 -9.88
N GLN A 268 -7.27 10.36 -10.48
CA GLN A 268 -6.54 11.39 -9.76
C GLN A 268 -7.47 12.50 -9.25
N SER A 269 -6.94 13.33 -8.36
CA SER A 269 -7.70 14.41 -7.70
C SER A 269 -8.14 15.53 -8.64
N ASP A 270 -7.49 15.68 -9.79
CA ASP A 270 -7.85 16.63 -10.86
C ASP A 270 -8.92 16.07 -11.82
N GLY A 271 -9.32 14.81 -11.64
CA GLY A 271 -10.25 14.07 -12.50
C GLY A 271 -9.58 13.35 -13.67
N ALA A 272 -8.27 13.43 -13.81
CA ALA A 272 -7.55 12.65 -14.81
C ALA A 272 -7.62 11.14 -14.49
N VAL A 273 -7.73 10.33 -15.53
CA VAL A 273 -7.91 8.89 -15.43
C VAL A 273 -6.80 8.17 -16.17
N TYR A 274 -6.29 7.13 -15.54
CA TYR A 274 -5.23 6.27 -16.08
C TYR A 274 -5.57 4.79 -15.85
N SER A 275 -4.99 3.92 -16.65
CA SER A 275 -5.13 2.47 -16.48
C SER A 275 -4.10 1.86 -15.53
N CYS A 276 -3.06 2.59 -15.16
CA CYS A 276 -1.99 2.09 -14.29
C CYS A 276 -1.27 3.23 -13.57
N VAL A 277 -0.65 2.92 -12.43
CA VAL A 277 0.23 3.83 -11.65
C VAL A 277 1.69 3.81 -12.12
N ARG A 278 2.03 2.92 -13.02
CA ARG A 278 3.38 2.73 -13.60
C ARG A 278 3.52 3.42 -14.93
#